data_d6088f25f5ac4486a1089eda139b7c38
#
_entry.id   d6088f25f5ac4486a1089eda139b7c38
#
_cell.length_a   1.000
_cell.length_b   1.000
_cell.length_c   1.000
_cell.angle_alpha   90.00
_cell.angle_beta   90.00
_cell.angle_gamma   90.00
#
_symmetry.space_group_name_H-M   'P 1'
#
loop_
_entity.id
_entity.type
_entity.pdbx_description
1 polymer ?
#
loop_
_entity_poly.entity_id
_entity_poly.type
_entity_poly.pdbx_seq_one_letter_code
_entity_poly.pdbx_strand_id
1 'polypeptide(L)'
;MKRWSTRRALVSVAAAGGAAWTAAYRADRRRIDADPIKPALDVSLKGRPVGVRAGDGTALRVRVYGPEDAPTIVLVHGWTCAIEFWTLQIQALQDEFRIVAYDLRGHGKSAPSSGGDYSIDAYRDDLESVLRATVPEGEKAVLVGHSLGAMTIVAWAADRGESLLDRVAAVGLFSTGLGDLVTSSLILPAPGVGERVQQELGQLLLGSKAPIPTRATPLISRAVRYIALCGAASPATVAFCEQMVLSCPRDVRANTGSSISRIELLDGLDAIDVPTIVLVGREDRLTPPVHAKKMTEALDEVLEMIELPDVGHMAPLEAPEQTTQAIRRLVAAGDRYATPVAG
;
A
#
# COMPACT_ATOMS: atom_id res chain seq x y z
N MET A 1 -34.49 47.87 -12.39
CA MET A 1 -33.25 48.15 -11.65
C MET A 1 -32.77 47.05 -10.69
N LYS A 2 -33.59 46.10 -10.22
CA LYS A 2 -33.19 45.02 -9.26
C LYS A 2 -32.33 43.88 -9.84
N ARG A 3 -32.35 43.61 -11.15
CA ARG A 3 -31.58 42.50 -11.77
C ARG A 3 -30.08 42.77 -11.95
N TRP A 4 -29.66 44.02 -11.93
CA TRP A 4 -28.24 44.40 -12.10
C TRP A 4 -27.44 44.31 -10.77
N SER A 5 -28.10 44.51 -9.63
CA SER A 5 -27.48 44.38 -8.31
C SER A 5 -27.14 42.92 -7.96
N THR A 6 -28.02 41.97 -8.31
CA THR A 6 -27.84 40.55 -8.05
C THR A 6 -26.70 39.92 -8.89
N ARG A 7 -26.55 40.34 -10.17
CA ARG A 7 -25.42 39.85 -11.00
C ARG A 7 -24.07 40.38 -10.49
N ARG A 8 -23.98 41.64 -10.05
CA ARG A 8 -22.76 42.18 -9.45
C ARG A 8 -22.41 41.51 -8.14
N ALA A 9 -23.40 41.24 -7.28
CA ALA A 9 -23.19 40.49 -6.05
C ALA A 9 -22.71 39.06 -6.29
N LEU A 10 -23.30 38.32 -7.26
CA LEU A 10 -22.87 36.99 -7.62
C LEU A 10 -21.44 36.94 -8.21
N VAL A 11 -21.07 37.90 -9.04
CA VAL A 11 -19.72 38.03 -9.59
C VAL A 11 -18.70 38.35 -8.50
N SER A 12 -19.06 39.22 -7.54
CA SER A 12 -18.20 39.57 -6.41
C SER A 12 -18.00 38.38 -5.45
N VAL A 13 -19.04 37.58 -5.19
CA VAL A 13 -18.94 36.36 -4.38
C VAL A 13 -18.09 35.29 -5.08
N ALA A 14 -18.27 35.11 -6.39
CA ALA A 14 -17.46 34.16 -7.17
C ALA A 14 -15.98 34.59 -7.24
N ALA A 15 -15.71 35.90 -7.40
CA ALA A 15 -14.34 36.43 -7.40
C ALA A 15 -13.67 36.30 -6.03
N ALA A 16 -14.39 36.61 -4.94
CA ALA A 16 -13.88 36.44 -3.58
C ALA A 16 -13.63 34.95 -3.24
N GLY A 17 -14.51 34.03 -3.67
CA GLY A 17 -14.34 32.62 -3.53
C GLY A 17 -13.12 32.10 -4.30
N GLY A 18 -12.90 32.56 -5.54
CA GLY A 18 -11.75 32.24 -6.34
C GLY A 18 -10.42 32.75 -5.75
N ALA A 19 -10.43 33.97 -5.19
CA ALA A 19 -9.26 34.53 -4.51
C ALA A 19 -8.91 33.77 -3.23
N ALA A 20 -9.91 33.46 -2.40
CA ALA A 20 -9.73 32.66 -1.18
C ALA A 20 -9.23 31.25 -1.50
N TRP A 21 -9.78 30.59 -2.53
CA TRP A 21 -9.32 29.29 -3.01
C TRP A 21 -7.86 29.34 -3.47
N THR A 22 -7.49 30.35 -4.27
CA THR A 22 -6.11 30.52 -4.76
C THR A 22 -5.14 30.77 -3.61
N ALA A 23 -5.52 31.56 -2.62
CA ALA A 23 -4.73 31.83 -1.43
C ALA A 23 -4.53 30.57 -0.60
N ALA A 24 -5.58 29.78 -0.37
CA ALA A 24 -5.49 28.48 0.32
C ALA A 24 -4.59 27.49 -0.41
N TYR A 25 -4.75 27.35 -1.72
CA TYR A 25 -3.91 26.51 -2.55
C TYR A 25 -2.42 26.91 -2.48
N ARG A 26 -2.13 28.21 -2.54
CA ARG A 26 -0.75 28.71 -2.41
C ARG A 26 -0.16 28.48 -1.02
N ALA A 27 -0.99 28.62 0.01
CA ALA A 27 -0.58 28.34 1.39
C ALA A 27 -0.25 26.85 1.59
N ASP A 28 -1.08 25.95 1.06
CA ASP A 28 -0.83 24.52 1.11
C ASP A 28 0.44 24.12 0.35
N ARG A 29 0.66 24.69 -0.85
CA ARG A 29 1.91 24.47 -1.61
C ARG A 29 3.14 24.92 -0.84
N ARG A 30 3.12 26.08 -0.19
CA ARG A 30 4.23 26.55 0.65
C ARG A 30 4.51 25.62 1.83
N ARG A 31 3.47 25.07 2.46
CA ARG A 31 3.62 24.09 3.55
C ARG A 31 4.26 22.79 3.06
N ILE A 32 3.82 22.29 1.89
CA ILE A 32 4.39 21.11 1.26
C ILE A 32 5.86 21.35 0.89
N ASP A 33 6.18 22.50 0.28
CA ASP A 33 7.55 22.81 -0.15
C ASP A 33 8.51 23.08 1.03
N ALA A 34 8.00 23.50 2.18
CA ALA A 34 8.76 23.70 3.41
C ALA A 34 8.85 22.45 4.30
N ASP A 35 8.22 21.35 3.92
CA ASP A 35 8.17 20.13 4.72
C ASP A 35 9.54 19.41 4.71
N PRO A 36 10.13 19.11 5.89
CA PRO A 36 11.45 18.50 5.97
C PRO A 36 11.58 17.13 5.28
N ILE A 37 10.50 16.35 5.19
CA ILE A 37 10.52 15.03 4.55
C ILE A 37 10.46 15.11 3.01
N LYS A 38 10.01 16.25 2.46
CA LYS A 38 9.79 16.40 1.01
C LYS A 38 11.01 16.04 0.16
N PRO A 39 12.24 16.49 0.48
CA PRO A 39 13.42 16.12 -0.30
C PRO A 39 13.63 14.61 -0.39
N ALA A 40 13.36 13.86 0.69
CA ALA A 40 13.49 12.40 0.71
C ALA A 40 12.39 11.71 -0.12
N LEU A 41 11.17 12.26 -0.13
CA LEU A 41 10.07 11.75 -0.97
C LEU A 41 10.27 12.05 -2.46
N ASP A 42 10.95 13.13 -2.82
CA ASP A 42 11.19 13.56 -4.20
C ASP A 42 12.42 12.84 -4.83
N VAL A 43 13.11 11.97 -4.10
CA VAL A 43 14.26 11.24 -4.63
C VAL A 43 13.87 10.34 -5.79
N SER A 44 14.57 10.48 -6.91
CA SER A 44 14.44 9.55 -8.04
C SER A 44 15.25 8.28 -7.79
N LEU A 45 14.57 7.20 -7.42
CA LEU A 45 15.20 5.90 -7.19
C LEU A 45 15.76 5.32 -8.49
N LYS A 46 17.06 4.98 -8.49
CA LYS A 46 17.79 4.45 -9.65
C LYS A 46 18.00 2.93 -9.52
N GLY A 47 16.89 2.17 -9.45
CA GLY A 47 16.98 0.71 -9.45
C GLY A 47 17.26 0.14 -10.85
N ARG A 48 18.03 -0.97 -10.91
CA ARG A 48 18.26 -1.73 -12.12
C ARG A 48 16.95 -2.37 -12.61
N PRO A 49 16.53 -2.18 -13.86
CA PRO A 49 15.32 -2.81 -14.38
C PRO A 49 15.50 -4.31 -14.58
N VAL A 50 14.46 -5.08 -14.25
CA VAL A 50 14.36 -6.51 -14.59
C VAL A 50 13.10 -6.70 -15.45
N GLY A 51 13.24 -7.37 -16.58
CA GLY A 51 12.12 -7.67 -17.48
C GLY A 51 11.29 -8.82 -16.93
N VAL A 52 10.08 -8.55 -16.48
CA VAL A 52 9.15 -9.57 -15.97
C VAL A 52 7.84 -9.49 -16.72
N ARG A 53 7.30 -10.64 -17.09
CA ARG A 53 5.94 -10.79 -17.60
C ARG A 53 5.19 -11.80 -16.73
N ALA A 54 3.98 -11.45 -16.36
CA ALA A 54 3.04 -12.36 -15.74
C ALA A 54 2.62 -13.49 -16.69
N GLY A 55 2.02 -14.53 -16.16
CA GLY A 55 1.57 -15.69 -16.94
C GLY A 55 0.55 -15.35 -18.05
N ASP A 56 -0.24 -14.28 -17.90
CA ASP A 56 -1.15 -13.73 -18.89
C ASP A 56 -0.49 -12.76 -19.90
N GLY A 57 0.84 -12.60 -19.82
CA GLY A 57 1.63 -11.72 -20.68
C GLY A 57 1.70 -10.26 -20.20
N THR A 58 1.03 -9.88 -19.11
CA THR A 58 1.10 -8.52 -18.54
C THR A 58 2.54 -8.16 -18.19
N ALA A 59 3.06 -7.05 -18.73
CA ALA A 59 4.41 -6.57 -18.43
C ALA A 59 4.43 -5.86 -17.07
N LEU A 60 5.28 -6.33 -16.16
CA LEU A 60 5.44 -5.75 -14.83
C LEU A 60 6.70 -4.88 -14.78
N ARG A 61 6.58 -3.68 -14.20
CA ARG A 61 7.76 -2.88 -13.86
C ARG A 61 8.38 -3.43 -12.59
N VAL A 62 9.58 -3.99 -12.70
CA VAL A 62 10.37 -4.48 -11.59
C VAL A 62 11.68 -3.71 -11.51
N ARG A 63 12.12 -3.39 -10.31
CA ARG A 63 13.37 -2.71 -9.99
C ARG A 63 14.12 -3.44 -8.90
N VAL A 64 15.44 -3.56 -9.07
CA VAL A 64 16.34 -4.12 -8.07
C VAL A 64 17.33 -3.05 -7.64
N TYR A 65 17.52 -2.91 -6.34
CA TYR A 65 18.42 -1.96 -5.70
C TYR A 65 19.38 -2.72 -4.80
N GLY A 66 20.54 -2.12 -4.52
CA GLY A 66 21.52 -2.65 -3.60
C GLY A 66 22.43 -3.74 -4.18
N PRO A 67 23.30 -4.35 -3.32
CA PRO A 67 24.25 -5.38 -3.71
C PRO A 67 23.56 -6.65 -4.17
N GLU A 68 24.14 -7.36 -5.16
CA GLU A 68 23.54 -8.60 -5.69
C GLU A 68 23.62 -9.78 -4.72
N ASP A 69 24.70 -9.85 -3.94
CA ASP A 69 24.99 -10.97 -3.02
C ASP A 69 24.43 -10.73 -1.59
N ALA A 70 23.69 -9.65 -1.37
CA ALA A 70 23.08 -9.35 -0.07
C ALA A 70 21.72 -10.06 0.11
N PRO A 71 21.26 -10.28 1.36
CA PRO A 71 19.94 -10.84 1.62
C PRO A 71 18.85 -10.11 0.86
N THR A 72 17.93 -10.87 0.25
CA THR A 72 16.91 -10.32 -0.64
C THR A 72 15.65 -9.94 0.12
N ILE A 73 15.16 -8.71 -0.10
CA ILE A 73 13.88 -8.21 0.38
C ILE A 73 13.00 -7.93 -0.83
N VAL A 74 11.78 -8.46 -0.85
CA VAL A 74 10.77 -8.16 -1.88
C VAL A 74 9.68 -7.27 -1.29
N LEU A 75 9.52 -6.07 -1.84
CA LEU A 75 8.57 -5.07 -1.39
C LEU A 75 7.34 -5.03 -2.30
N VAL A 76 6.16 -5.27 -1.74
CA VAL A 76 4.88 -5.30 -2.46
C VAL A 76 3.98 -4.18 -1.96
N HIS A 77 3.70 -3.19 -2.81
CA HIS A 77 2.91 -2.02 -2.44
C HIS A 77 1.40 -2.29 -2.41
N GLY A 78 0.64 -1.36 -1.85
CA GLY A 78 -0.82 -1.44 -1.74
C GLY A 78 -1.58 -0.88 -2.97
N TRP A 79 -2.90 -0.96 -2.88
CA TRP A 79 -3.83 -0.39 -3.85
C TRP A 79 -3.56 1.10 -4.07
N THR A 80 -3.66 1.55 -5.31
CA THR A 80 -3.36 2.90 -5.81
C THR A 80 -1.92 3.39 -5.63
N CYS A 81 -1.03 2.57 -5.07
CA CYS A 81 0.38 2.88 -4.88
C CYS A 81 1.26 2.48 -6.09
N ALA A 82 2.56 2.61 -5.96
CA ALA A 82 3.60 2.22 -6.91
C ALA A 82 4.90 1.93 -6.15
N ILE A 83 5.98 1.53 -6.83
CA ILE A 83 7.32 1.34 -6.21
C ILE A 83 7.72 2.53 -5.34
N GLU A 84 7.39 3.74 -5.77
CA GLU A 84 7.69 5.00 -5.09
C GLU A 84 7.13 5.07 -3.67
N PHE A 85 6.10 4.29 -3.33
CA PHE A 85 5.59 4.14 -1.96
C PHE A 85 6.68 3.70 -0.97
N TRP A 86 7.61 2.88 -1.42
CA TRP A 86 8.71 2.35 -0.63
C TRP A 86 9.98 3.21 -0.66
N THR A 87 9.88 4.46 -1.15
CA THR A 87 11.05 5.31 -1.40
C THR A 87 11.93 5.50 -0.16
N LEU A 88 11.34 5.68 1.01
CA LEU A 88 12.06 5.89 2.28
C LEU A 88 12.76 4.61 2.75
N GLN A 89 12.10 3.45 2.62
CA GLN A 89 12.68 2.15 2.96
C GLN A 89 13.80 1.75 2.01
N ILE A 90 13.60 1.97 0.70
CA ILE A 90 14.64 1.67 -0.31
C ILE A 90 15.88 2.52 -0.03
N GLN A 91 15.73 3.83 0.23
CA GLN A 91 16.86 4.70 0.57
C GLN A 91 17.61 4.23 1.82
N ALA A 92 16.87 3.77 2.83
CA ALA A 92 17.45 3.37 4.10
C ALA A 92 18.09 1.97 4.11
N LEU A 93 17.73 1.10 3.16
CA LEU A 93 18.10 -0.31 3.16
C LEU A 93 18.98 -0.73 1.98
N GLN A 94 19.01 0.03 0.88
CA GLN A 94 19.67 -0.39 -0.35
C GLN A 94 21.20 -0.54 -0.27
N ASP A 95 21.85 0.05 0.74
CA ASP A 95 23.29 -0.12 0.92
C ASP A 95 23.65 -1.42 1.66
N GLU A 96 22.67 -2.06 2.31
CA GLU A 96 22.82 -3.26 3.13
C GLU A 96 22.19 -4.51 2.50
N PHE A 97 21.08 -4.33 1.76
CA PHE A 97 20.24 -5.42 1.27
C PHE A 97 19.96 -5.29 -0.22
N ARG A 98 19.75 -6.45 -0.85
CA ARG A 98 19.22 -6.53 -2.20
C ARG A 98 17.71 -6.35 -2.14
N ILE A 99 17.19 -5.25 -2.70
CA ILE A 99 15.77 -4.91 -2.63
C ILE A 99 15.14 -5.10 -4.01
N VAL A 100 14.14 -5.95 -4.10
CA VAL A 100 13.25 -6.09 -5.25
C VAL A 100 11.97 -5.36 -4.95
N ALA A 101 11.58 -4.41 -5.80
CA ALA A 101 10.29 -3.75 -5.72
C ALA A 101 9.63 -3.73 -7.10
N TYR A 102 8.32 -3.92 -7.15
CA TYR A 102 7.60 -3.93 -8.42
C TYR A 102 6.27 -3.18 -8.31
N ASP A 103 5.82 -2.64 -9.44
CA ASP A 103 4.47 -2.12 -9.55
C ASP A 103 3.50 -3.27 -9.81
N LEU A 104 2.45 -3.38 -9.01
CA LEU A 104 1.35 -4.29 -9.25
C LEU A 104 0.74 -4.06 -10.64
N ARG A 105 0.14 -5.07 -11.27
CA ARG A 105 -0.51 -4.93 -12.58
C ARG A 105 -1.44 -3.72 -12.63
N GLY A 106 -1.31 -2.91 -13.67
CA GLY A 106 -2.08 -1.68 -13.87
C GLY A 106 -1.69 -0.51 -12.98
N HIS A 107 -0.84 -0.69 -11.97
CA HIS A 107 -0.36 0.38 -11.10
C HIS A 107 0.99 0.93 -11.59
N GLY A 108 1.31 2.15 -11.18
CA GLY A 108 2.59 2.79 -11.50
C GLY A 108 2.91 2.79 -12.98
N LYS A 109 3.93 2.02 -13.38
CA LYS A 109 4.38 1.83 -14.77
C LYS A 109 4.23 0.39 -15.26
N SER A 110 3.62 -0.50 -14.50
CA SER A 110 3.19 -1.80 -14.98
C SER A 110 2.05 -1.69 -15.98
N ALA A 111 2.03 -2.56 -16.97
CA ALA A 111 0.94 -2.59 -17.94
C ALA A 111 -0.39 -2.95 -17.26
N PRO A 112 -1.52 -2.43 -17.75
CA PRO A 112 -2.82 -2.93 -17.36
C PRO A 112 -2.99 -4.38 -17.84
N SER A 113 -3.79 -5.16 -17.11
CA SER A 113 -4.18 -6.50 -17.56
C SER A 113 -4.91 -6.44 -18.90
N SER A 114 -4.47 -7.22 -19.88
CA SER A 114 -5.11 -7.28 -21.20
C SER A 114 -6.52 -7.87 -21.14
N GLY A 115 -6.78 -8.78 -20.20
CA GLY A 115 -8.08 -9.38 -19.93
C GLY A 115 -8.93 -8.60 -18.91
N GLY A 116 -8.41 -7.51 -18.33
CA GLY A 116 -9.08 -6.74 -17.27
C GLY A 116 -9.17 -7.48 -15.93
N ASP A 117 -8.37 -8.51 -15.71
CA ASP A 117 -8.34 -9.28 -14.49
C ASP A 117 -7.44 -8.59 -13.44
N TYR A 118 -8.08 -8.21 -12.31
CA TYR A 118 -7.49 -7.60 -11.13
C TYR A 118 -7.93 -8.37 -9.88
N SER A 119 -8.16 -9.68 -10.01
CA SER A 119 -8.44 -10.59 -8.89
C SER A 119 -7.21 -10.77 -8.02
N ILE A 120 -7.43 -11.24 -6.79
CA ILE A 120 -6.32 -11.56 -5.89
C ILE A 120 -5.43 -12.69 -6.47
N ASP A 121 -6.04 -13.62 -7.21
CA ASP A 121 -5.31 -14.69 -7.90
C ASP A 121 -4.36 -14.13 -8.96
N ALA A 122 -4.79 -13.13 -9.72
CA ALA A 122 -3.94 -12.48 -10.71
C ALA A 122 -2.76 -11.75 -10.05
N TYR A 123 -2.94 -11.08 -8.91
CA TYR A 123 -1.84 -10.48 -8.15
C TYR A 123 -0.91 -11.53 -7.55
N ARG A 124 -1.45 -12.65 -7.05
CA ARG A 124 -0.68 -13.81 -6.60
C ARG A 124 0.26 -14.35 -7.70
N ASP A 125 -0.27 -14.55 -8.90
CA ASP A 125 0.49 -15.09 -10.03
C ASP A 125 1.54 -14.08 -10.54
N ASP A 126 1.28 -12.78 -10.40
CA ASP A 126 2.27 -11.73 -10.64
C ASP A 126 3.44 -11.84 -9.66
N LEU A 127 3.16 -11.99 -8.36
CA LEU A 127 4.19 -12.15 -7.33
C LEU A 127 5.04 -13.37 -7.63
N GLU A 128 4.44 -14.50 -7.99
CA GLU A 128 5.19 -15.70 -8.40
C GLU A 128 6.12 -15.42 -9.58
N SER A 129 5.64 -14.70 -10.59
CA SER A 129 6.45 -14.34 -11.75
C SER A 129 7.63 -13.42 -11.38
N VAL A 130 7.42 -12.50 -10.43
CA VAL A 130 8.48 -11.62 -9.89
C VAL A 130 9.49 -12.45 -9.10
N LEU A 131 9.05 -13.32 -8.19
CA LEU A 131 9.93 -14.16 -7.38
C LEU A 131 10.80 -15.07 -8.25
N ARG A 132 10.22 -15.73 -9.25
CA ARG A 132 10.98 -16.57 -10.20
C ARG A 132 12.05 -15.80 -10.98
N ALA A 133 11.77 -14.55 -11.33
CA ALA A 133 12.69 -13.74 -12.13
C ALA A 133 13.76 -13.05 -11.29
N THR A 134 13.58 -12.94 -9.98
CA THR A 134 14.42 -12.06 -9.13
C THR A 134 15.02 -12.73 -7.91
N VAL A 135 14.50 -13.87 -7.47
CA VAL A 135 15.05 -14.65 -6.35
C VAL A 135 15.65 -15.93 -6.93
N PRO A 136 16.99 -16.13 -6.89
CA PRO A 136 17.65 -17.31 -7.40
C PRO A 136 17.11 -18.60 -6.76
N GLU A 137 17.21 -19.71 -7.49
CA GLU A 137 16.83 -21.01 -6.97
C GLU A 137 17.73 -21.39 -5.79
N GLY A 138 17.13 -21.88 -4.71
CA GLY A 138 17.83 -22.20 -3.46
C GLY A 138 18.08 -21.02 -2.54
N GLU A 139 17.76 -19.78 -2.96
CA GLU A 139 17.80 -18.60 -2.09
C GLU A 139 16.41 -18.29 -1.53
N LYS A 140 16.39 -17.67 -0.34
CA LYS A 140 15.18 -17.22 0.34
C LYS A 140 15.12 -15.71 0.38
N ALA A 141 13.91 -15.16 0.24
CA ALA A 141 13.66 -13.73 0.36
C ALA A 141 12.79 -13.42 1.57
N VAL A 142 12.96 -12.22 2.11
CA VAL A 142 12.00 -11.63 3.05
C VAL A 142 10.93 -10.92 2.23
N LEU A 143 9.67 -11.31 2.39
CA LEU A 143 8.54 -10.70 1.70
C LEU A 143 7.87 -9.66 2.59
N VAL A 144 7.77 -8.42 2.14
CA VAL A 144 7.10 -7.35 2.88
C VAL A 144 6.00 -6.76 2.03
N GLY A 145 4.76 -6.92 2.49
CA GLY A 145 3.57 -6.39 1.81
C GLY A 145 2.89 -5.29 2.62
N HIS A 146 2.41 -4.27 1.92
CA HIS A 146 1.54 -3.25 2.48
C HIS A 146 0.13 -3.40 1.91
N SER A 147 -0.89 -3.46 2.78
CA SER A 147 -2.30 -3.48 2.36
C SER A 147 -2.56 -4.60 1.32
N LEU A 148 -3.00 -4.28 0.09
CA LEU A 148 -3.17 -5.24 -1.00
C LEU A 148 -1.90 -6.08 -1.26
N GLY A 149 -0.71 -5.50 -1.08
CA GLY A 149 0.55 -6.24 -1.23
C GLY A 149 0.72 -7.35 -0.20
N ALA A 150 0.27 -7.13 1.03
CA ALA A 150 0.24 -8.16 2.06
C ALA A 150 -0.83 -9.23 1.77
N MET A 151 -2.03 -8.82 1.31
CA MET A 151 -3.05 -9.76 0.83
C MET A 151 -2.52 -10.65 -0.31
N THR A 152 -1.75 -10.06 -1.22
CA THR A 152 -1.09 -10.78 -2.31
C THR A 152 -0.10 -11.83 -1.80
N ILE A 153 0.69 -11.51 -0.77
CA ILE A 153 1.63 -12.45 -0.14
C ILE A 153 0.87 -13.61 0.52
N VAL A 154 -0.20 -13.32 1.27
CA VAL A 154 -1.01 -14.37 1.90
C VAL A 154 -1.68 -15.28 0.87
N ALA A 155 -2.26 -14.70 -0.19
CA ALA A 155 -2.84 -15.49 -1.29
C ALA A 155 -1.78 -16.35 -2.00
N TRP A 156 -0.56 -15.85 -2.15
CA TRP A 156 0.56 -16.60 -2.73
C TRP A 156 0.99 -17.75 -1.82
N ALA A 157 1.09 -17.51 -0.51
CA ALA A 157 1.43 -18.54 0.47
C ALA A 157 0.38 -19.65 0.49
N ALA A 158 -0.89 -19.31 0.53
CA ALA A 158 -2.01 -20.28 0.53
C ALA A 158 -2.01 -21.20 -0.70
N ASP A 159 -1.61 -20.70 -1.87
CA ASP A 159 -1.53 -21.48 -3.11
C ASP A 159 -0.29 -22.39 -3.15
N ARG A 160 0.81 -22.03 -2.47
CA ARG A 160 2.11 -22.72 -2.55
C ARG A 160 2.32 -23.74 -1.44
N GLY A 161 1.63 -23.63 -0.31
CA GLY A 161 1.74 -24.57 0.79
C GLY A 161 3.18 -24.80 1.25
N GLU A 162 3.60 -26.06 1.40
CA GLU A 162 4.92 -26.45 1.91
C GLU A 162 6.12 -25.86 1.13
N SER A 163 5.94 -25.47 -0.14
CA SER A 163 7.01 -24.84 -0.94
C SER A 163 7.34 -23.40 -0.53
N LEU A 164 6.58 -22.80 0.36
CA LEU A 164 6.86 -21.46 0.90
C LEU A 164 8.20 -21.44 1.64
N LEU A 165 8.47 -22.44 2.47
CA LEU A 165 9.71 -22.55 3.26
C LEU A 165 10.98 -22.59 2.41
N ASP A 166 10.89 -23.07 1.18
CA ASP A 166 12.05 -23.16 0.28
C ASP A 166 12.45 -21.78 -0.29
N ARG A 167 11.55 -20.81 -0.26
CA ARG A 167 11.72 -19.52 -0.95
C ARG A 167 11.56 -18.30 -0.06
N VAL A 168 11.00 -18.44 1.13
CA VAL A 168 10.72 -17.34 2.04
C VAL A 168 11.44 -17.53 3.36
N ALA A 169 12.14 -16.49 3.80
CA ALA A 169 12.85 -16.46 5.07
C ALA A 169 12.00 -15.83 6.20
N ALA A 170 11.21 -14.83 5.88
CA ALA A 170 10.32 -14.14 6.82
C ALA A 170 9.27 -13.32 6.06
N VAL A 171 8.18 -12.96 6.72
CA VAL A 171 7.06 -12.19 6.14
C VAL A 171 6.73 -10.94 6.97
N GLY A 172 6.50 -9.82 6.30
CA GLY A 172 5.95 -8.59 6.87
C GLY A 172 4.56 -8.29 6.33
N LEU A 173 3.56 -8.28 7.18
CA LEU A 173 2.16 -7.93 6.86
C LEU A 173 1.85 -6.56 7.45
N PHE A 174 1.96 -5.50 6.63
CA PHE A 174 1.86 -4.12 7.09
C PHE A 174 0.54 -3.49 6.68
N SER A 175 -0.19 -2.91 7.65
CA SER A 175 -1.44 -2.16 7.45
C SER A 175 -2.40 -2.90 6.50
N THR A 176 -2.81 -4.10 6.86
CA THR A 176 -3.66 -4.97 6.02
C THR A 176 -4.77 -5.64 6.81
N GLY A 177 -5.70 -6.26 6.11
CA GLY A 177 -6.75 -7.13 6.62
C GLY A 177 -7.05 -8.22 5.61
N LEU A 178 -7.57 -9.37 6.05
CA LEU A 178 -7.74 -10.57 5.23
C LEU A 178 -9.20 -11.03 5.12
N GLY A 179 -10.13 -10.17 5.49
CA GLY A 179 -11.59 -10.39 5.44
C GLY A 179 -12.32 -9.26 6.15
N ASP A 180 -13.62 -9.17 6.02
CA ASP A 180 -14.45 -8.15 6.66
C ASP A 180 -14.04 -6.70 6.39
N LEU A 181 -13.33 -6.43 5.30
CA LEU A 181 -12.66 -5.15 5.06
C LEU A 181 -13.61 -3.95 5.01
N VAL A 182 -14.80 -4.15 4.48
CA VAL A 182 -15.80 -3.09 4.34
C VAL A 182 -16.51 -2.82 5.67
N THR A 183 -16.92 -3.88 6.37
CA THR A 183 -17.70 -3.81 7.62
C THR A 183 -16.86 -3.35 8.80
N SER A 184 -15.58 -3.68 8.81
CA SER A 184 -14.63 -3.25 9.85
C SER A 184 -13.99 -1.89 9.59
N SER A 185 -14.12 -1.33 8.37
CA SER A 185 -13.56 -0.02 8.03
C SER A 185 -14.21 1.11 8.84
N LEU A 186 -13.39 2.04 9.32
CA LEU A 186 -13.82 3.22 10.08
C LEU A 186 -14.00 4.48 9.22
N ILE A 187 -13.99 4.36 7.88
CA ILE A 187 -14.12 5.51 6.97
C ILE A 187 -15.53 6.08 7.00
N LEU A 188 -16.53 5.21 6.99
CA LEU A 188 -17.94 5.59 7.04
C LEU A 188 -18.63 4.79 8.15
N PRO A 189 -18.40 5.14 9.42
CA PRO A 189 -19.11 4.49 10.50
C PRO A 189 -20.61 4.82 10.36
N ALA A 190 -21.42 3.81 10.11
CA ALA A 190 -22.87 3.92 9.97
C ALA A 190 -23.56 3.16 11.12
N PRO A 191 -23.52 3.71 12.36
CA PRO A 191 -24.17 3.08 13.49
C PRO A 191 -25.67 2.93 13.22
N GLY A 192 -26.19 1.69 13.36
CA GLY A 192 -27.60 1.38 13.10
C GLY A 192 -27.95 1.01 11.66
N VAL A 193 -26.99 1.06 10.74
CA VAL A 193 -27.14 0.47 9.40
C VAL A 193 -26.73 -1.00 9.48
N GLY A 194 -27.58 -1.91 9.00
CA GLY A 194 -27.27 -3.33 9.01
C GLY A 194 -26.02 -3.66 8.19
N GLU A 195 -25.20 -4.60 8.63
CA GLU A 195 -23.92 -5.01 8.02
C GLU A 195 -24.04 -5.25 6.51
N ARG A 196 -25.13 -5.88 6.06
CA ARG A 196 -25.38 -6.17 4.65
C ARG A 196 -25.46 -4.89 3.80
N VAL A 197 -26.15 -3.85 4.29
CA VAL A 197 -26.28 -2.57 3.57
C VAL A 197 -24.95 -1.84 3.57
N GLN A 198 -24.20 -1.88 4.67
CA GLN A 198 -22.86 -1.31 4.76
C GLN A 198 -21.92 -1.99 3.76
N GLN A 199 -21.98 -3.30 3.65
CA GLN A 199 -21.17 -4.07 2.70
C GLN A 199 -21.52 -3.73 1.25
N GLU A 200 -22.79 -3.66 0.89
CA GLU A 200 -23.25 -3.29 -0.46
C GLU A 200 -22.80 -1.86 -0.84
N LEU A 201 -22.94 -0.90 0.07
CA LEU A 201 -22.47 0.48 -0.14
C LEU A 201 -20.94 0.56 -0.27
N GLY A 202 -20.20 -0.15 0.56
CA GLY A 202 -18.75 -0.17 0.49
C GLY A 202 -18.26 -0.81 -0.81
N GLN A 203 -18.85 -1.90 -1.25
CA GLN A 203 -18.54 -2.53 -2.55
C GLN A 203 -18.83 -1.57 -3.72
N LEU A 204 -19.96 -0.85 -3.68
CA LEU A 204 -20.29 0.16 -4.68
C LEU A 204 -19.27 1.29 -4.72
N LEU A 205 -18.83 1.78 -3.58
CA LEU A 205 -17.85 2.86 -3.47
C LEU A 205 -16.47 2.43 -3.94
N LEU A 206 -15.97 1.26 -3.48
CA LEU A 206 -14.68 0.72 -3.86
C LEU A 206 -14.61 0.35 -5.34
N GLY A 207 -15.68 -0.22 -5.90
CA GLY A 207 -15.80 -0.55 -7.31
C GLY A 207 -16.20 0.64 -8.20
N SER A 208 -16.32 1.86 -7.65
CA SER A 208 -16.79 3.02 -8.39
C SER A 208 -15.81 3.48 -9.46
N LYS A 209 -16.31 3.56 -10.70
CA LYS A 209 -15.62 4.20 -11.84
C LYS A 209 -15.87 5.71 -11.89
N ALA A 210 -16.34 6.32 -10.81
CA ALA A 210 -16.53 7.77 -10.77
C ALA A 210 -15.21 8.50 -11.08
N PRO A 211 -15.23 9.53 -11.94
CA PRO A 211 -14.04 10.31 -12.21
C PRO A 211 -13.63 11.06 -10.95
N ILE A 212 -12.36 10.94 -10.58
CA ILE A 212 -11.75 11.84 -9.59
C ILE A 212 -11.01 12.95 -10.37
N PRO A 213 -10.90 14.16 -9.83
CA PRO A 213 -10.13 15.21 -10.46
C PRO A 213 -8.70 14.73 -10.76
N THR A 214 -8.18 15.13 -11.92
CA THR A 214 -6.81 14.77 -12.35
C THR A 214 -5.73 15.65 -11.70
N ARG A 215 -6.13 16.62 -10.90
CA ARG A 215 -5.23 17.55 -10.20
C ARG A 215 -5.53 17.57 -8.72
N ALA A 216 -4.47 17.71 -7.94
CA ALA A 216 -4.55 17.93 -6.51
C ALA A 216 -5.46 19.12 -6.18
N THR A 217 -6.35 18.92 -5.23
CA THR A 217 -7.22 19.99 -4.72
C THR A 217 -7.28 19.90 -3.19
N PRO A 218 -7.49 21.03 -2.48
CA PRO A 218 -7.60 20.98 -1.02
C PRO A 218 -8.66 20.01 -0.48
N LEU A 219 -9.70 19.75 -1.27
CA LEU A 219 -10.75 18.79 -0.89
C LEU A 219 -10.26 17.35 -0.98
N ILE A 220 -9.56 17.01 -2.07
CA ILE A 220 -9.00 15.66 -2.27
C ILE A 220 -7.90 15.41 -1.24
N SER A 221 -7.01 16.37 -1.00
CA SER A 221 -5.97 16.25 0.01
C SER A 221 -6.55 15.96 1.40
N ARG A 222 -7.66 16.62 1.76
CA ARG A 222 -8.37 16.35 3.02
C ARG A 222 -9.01 14.96 3.04
N ALA A 223 -9.59 14.53 1.91
CA ALA A 223 -10.18 13.19 1.79
C ALA A 223 -9.10 12.10 1.91
N VAL A 224 -7.97 12.24 1.20
CA VAL A 224 -6.84 11.31 1.28
C VAL A 224 -6.27 11.25 2.68
N ARG A 225 -6.05 12.42 3.33
CA ARG A 225 -5.62 12.47 4.73
C ARG A 225 -6.58 11.73 5.64
N TYR A 226 -7.87 12.00 5.54
CA TYR A 226 -8.89 11.38 6.40
C TYR A 226 -8.98 9.87 6.20
N ILE A 227 -8.90 9.40 4.95
CA ILE A 227 -9.09 7.98 4.60
C ILE A 227 -7.84 7.17 4.93
N ALA A 228 -6.66 7.65 4.53
CA ALA A 228 -5.45 6.83 4.47
C ALA A 228 -4.34 7.24 5.44
N LEU A 229 -4.43 8.41 6.08
CA LEU A 229 -3.33 8.90 6.95
C LEU A 229 -3.86 9.32 8.32
N CYS A 230 -2.94 9.42 9.28
CA CYS A 230 -3.28 10.00 10.58
C CYS A 230 -3.49 11.52 10.49
N GLY A 231 -4.12 12.08 11.55
CA GLY A 231 -4.35 13.51 11.63
C GLY A 231 -3.06 14.35 11.62
N ALA A 232 -1.97 13.80 12.16
CA ALA A 232 -0.66 14.43 12.26
C ALA A 232 0.24 14.26 11.02
N ALA A 233 -0.18 13.51 10.00
CA ALA A 233 0.61 13.28 8.79
C ALA A 233 1.08 14.59 8.15
N SER A 234 2.34 14.61 7.72
CA SER A 234 2.97 15.82 7.16
C SER A 234 2.32 16.26 5.85
N PRO A 235 2.33 17.56 5.52
CA PRO A 235 1.79 18.05 4.25
C PRO A 235 2.40 17.39 3.01
N ALA A 236 3.71 17.11 3.02
CA ALA A 236 4.39 16.46 1.90
C ALA A 236 3.99 14.99 1.77
N THR A 237 3.84 14.27 2.88
CA THR A 237 3.35 12.88 2.89
C THR A 237 1.94 12.79 2.33
N VAL A 238 1.04 13.69 2.74
CA VAL A 238 -0.33 13.76 2.20
C VAL A 238 -0.32 14.01 0.69
N ALA A 239 0.46 14.98 0.23
CA ALA A 239 0.55 15.33 -1.19
C ALA A 239 1.15 14.17 -2.02
N PHE A 240 2.13 13.46 -1.47
CA PHE A 240 2.74 12.29 -2.10
C PHE A 240 1.73 11.14 -2.26
N CYS A 241 0.96 10.82 -1.22
CA CYS A 241 -0.12 9.84 -1.30
C CYS A 241 -1.22 10.27 -2.27
N GLU A 242 -1.64 11.54 -2.22
CA GLU A 242 -2.62 12.10 -3.16
C GLU A 242 -2.17 11.91 -4.61
N GLN A 243 -0.91 12.18 -4.92
CA GLN A 243 -0.36 12.02 -6.28
C GLN A 243 -0.43 10.56 -6.74
N MET A 244 -0.13 9.59 -5.89
CA MET A 244 -0.25 8.16 -6.21
C MET A 244 -1.70 7.79 -6.53
N VAL A 245 -2.65 8.18 -5.68
CA VAL A 245 -4.09 7.93 -5.90
C VAL A 245 -4.58 8.53 -7.22
N LEU A 246 -4.19 9.79 -7.51
CA LEU A 246 -4.58 10.48 -8.73
C LEU A 246 -3.93 9.90 -10.00
N SER A 247 -2.76 9.28 -9.85
CA SER A 247 -2.02 8.65 -10.97
C SER A 247 -2.54 7.24 -11.30
N CYS A 248 -3.27 6.60 -10.38
CA CYS A 248 -3.84 5.28 -10.62
C CYS A 248 -4.99 5.35 -11.65
N PRO A 249 -4.93 4.59 -12.77
CA PRO A 249 -5.97 4.59 -13.78
C PRO A 249 -7.34 4.22 -13.19
N ARG A 250 -8.38 4.91 -13.64
CA ARG A 250 -9.75 4.76 -13.10
C ARG A 250 -10.27 3.33 -13.11
N ASP A 251 -10.07 2.61 -14.22
CA ASP A 251 -10.57 1.25 -14.36
C ASP A 251 -9.76 0.28 -13.48
N VAL A 252 -8.44 0.47 -13.36
CA VAL A 252 -7.57 -0.27 -12.44
C VAL A 252 -8.05 -0.06 -11.01
N ARG A 253 -8.22 1.20 -10.59
CA ARG A 253 -8.69 1.55 -9.26
C ARG A 253 -10.02 0.88 -8.93
N ALA A 254 -11.00 0.96 -9.82
CA ALA A 254 -12.33 0.41 -9.59
C ALA A 254 -12.33 -1.13 -9.57
N ASN A 255 -11.66 -1.78 -10.53
CA ASN A 255 -11.63 -3.24 -10.61
C ASN A 255 -10.86 -3.85 -9.43
N THR A 256 -9.71 -3.26 -9.06
CA THR A 256 -8.96 -3.67 -7.86
C THR A 256 -9.77 -3.43 -6.59
N GLY A 257 -10.40 -2.27 -6.44
CA GLY A 257 -11.25 -1.97 -5.28
C GLY A 257 -12.42 -2.95 -5.15
N SER A 258 -13.04 -3.33 -6.26
CA SER A 258 -14.08 -4.37 -6.28
C SER A 258 -13.54 -5.74 -5.87
N SER A 259 -12.31 -6.09 -6.25
CA SER A 259 -11.66 -7.33 -5.81
C SER A 259 -11.39 -7.31 -4.30
N ILE A 260 -10.76 -6.23 -3.80
CA ILE A 260 -10.46 -6.05 -2.37
C ILE A 260 -11.71 -6.18 -1.51
N SER A 261 -12.85 -5.63 -1.95
CA SER A 261 -14.09 -5.63 -1.17
C SER A 261 -14.71 -7.04 -0.93
N ARG A 262 -14.15 -8.07 -1.56
CA ARG A 262 -14.62 -9.48 -1.49
C ARG A 262 -13.55 -10.43 -1.00
N ILE A 263 -12.42 -9.91 -0.52
CA ILE A 263 -11.31 -10.73 -0.04
C ILE A 263 -11.71 -11.44 1.25
N GLU A 264 -11.49 -12.76 1.26
CA GLU A 264 -11.57 -13.64 2.39
C GLU A 264 -10.34 -14.57 2.32
N LEU A 265 -9.30 -14.23 3.08
CA LEU A 265 -7.98 -14.86 3.03
C LEU A 265 -7.44 -15.24 4.42
N LEU A 266 -8.26 -15.16 5.47
CA LEU A 266 -7.78 -15.40 6.83
C LEU A 266 -7.20 -16.81 6.98
N ASP A 267 -7.87 -17.82 6.41
CA ASP A 267 -7.43 -19.21 6.43
C ASP A 267 -6.11 -19.43 5.65
N GLY A 268 -5.73 -18.48 4.81
CA GLY A 268 -4.45 -18.53 4.08
C GLY A 268 -3.23 -18.28 4.97
N LEU A 269 -3.43 -17.80 6.20
CA LEU A 269 -2.34 -17.62 7.16
C LEU A 269 -1.77 -18.94 7.67
N ASP A 270 -2.54 -20.02 7.67
CA ASP A 270 -2.10 -21.37 8.05
C ASP A 270 -0.92 -21.86 7.19
N ALA A 271 -0.75 -21.27 5.99
CA ALA A 271 0.38 -21.58 5.10
C ALA A 271 1.64 -20.75 5.39
N ILE A 272 1.59 -19.81 6.34
CA ILE A 272 2.74 -18.95 6.69
C ILE A 272 3.36 -19.44 7.99
N ASP A 273 4.33 -20.33 7.86
CA ASP A 273 5.09 -20.96 8.95
C ASP A 273 6.54 -20.43 9.08
N VAL A 274 6.74 -19.18 8.73
CA VAL A 274 8.00 -18.44 8.85
C VAL A 274 7.84 -17.22 9.80
N PRO A 275 8.96 -16.71 10.37
CA PRO A 275 8.91 -15.55 11.26
C PRO A 275 8.14 -14.39 10.61
N THR A 276 7.05 -13.96 11.25
CA THR A 276 6.16 -12.94 10.70
C THR A 276 6.02 -11.74 11.63
N ILE A 277 6.16 -10.52 11.08
CA ILE A 277 5.81 -9.27 11.74
C ILE A 277 4.49 -8.75 11.16
N VAL A 278 3.53 -8.50 12.05
CA VAL A 278 2.30 -7.76 11.72
C VAL A 278 2.43 -6.33 12.23
N LEU A 279 2.34 -5.34 11.34
CA LEU A 279 2.49 -3.94 11.68
C LEU A 279 1.24 -3.15 11.25
N VAL A 280 0.72 -2.30 12.14
CA VAL A 280 -0.46 -1.48 11.89
C VAL A 280 -0.35 -0.12 12.56
N GLY A 281 -0.88 0.91 11.92
CA GLY A 281 -1.10 2.21 12.57
C GLY A 281 -2.34 2.20 13.45
N ARG A 282 -2.25 2.81 14.63
CA ARG A 282 -3.40 2.91 15.56
C ARG A 282 -4.57 3.70 14.97
N GLU A 283 -4.29 4.68 14.10
CA GLU A 283 -5.29 5.50 13.42
C GLU A 283 -5.65 4.97 12.02
N ASP A 284 -5.28 3.74 11.68
CA ASP A 284 -5.66 3.12 10.40
C ASP A 284 -7.19 2.94 10.34
N ARG A 285 -7.83 3.67 9.43
CA ARG A 285 -9.28 3.62 9.21
C ARG A 285 -9.70 2.66 8.12
N LEU A 286 -8.76 2.26 7.26
CA LEU A 286 -9.00 1.30 6.18
C LEU A 286 -8.94 -0.13 6.70
N THR A 287 -7.87 -0.46 7.39
CA THR A 287 -7.64 -1.76 8.03
C THR A 287 -7.27 -1.56 9.51
N PRO A 288 -8.28 -1.24 10.35
CA PRO A 288 -8.07 -0.95 11.76
C PRO A 288 -7.31 -2.05 12.51
N PRO A 289 -6.72 -1.74 13.70
CA PRO A 289 -5.93 -2.71 14.48
C PRO A 289 -6.61 -4.03 14.81
N VAL A 290 -7.93 -4.11 14.72
CA VAL A 290 -8.67 -5.37 14.88
C VAL A 290 -8.26 -6.42 13.84
N HIS A 291 -7.91 -6.01 12.62
CA HIS A 291 -7.42 -6.94 11.59
C HIS A 291 -6.03 -7.49 11.95
N ALA A 292 -5.13 -6.62 12.42
CA ALA A 292 -3.80 -7.04 12.87
C ALA A 292 -3.89 -8.05 14.04
N LYS A 293 -4.79 -7.83 14.99
CA LYS A 293 -5.04 -8.77 16.09
C LYS A 293 -5.54 -10.12 15.60
N LYS A 294 -6.55 -10.13 14.71
CA LYS A 294 -7.08 -11.38 14.11
C LYS A 294 -5.97 -12.16 13.38
N MET A 295 -5.11 -11.46 12.62
CA MET A 295 -3.99 -12.10 11.92
C MET A 295 -2.95 -12.66 12.90
N THR A 296 -2.62 -11.91 13.96
CA THR A 296 -1.66 -12.34 14.97
C THR A 296 -2.17 -13.56 15.75
N GLU A 297 -3.48 -13.67 15.97
CA GLU A 297 -4.11 -14.81 16.63
C GLU A 297 -4.16 -16.06 15.73
N ALA A 298 -4.17 -15.89 14.41
CA ALA A 298 -4.24 -16.97 13.43
C ALA A 298 -2.87 -17.48 12.95
N LEU A 299 -1.80 -16.70 13.11
CA LEU A 299 -0.44 -17.06 12.70
C LEU A 299 0.25 -17.92 13.78
N ASP A 300 0.93 -18.98 13.37
CA ASP A 300 1.71 -19.83 14.25
C ASP A 300 3.07 -19.19 14.63
N GLU A 301 3.75 -18.56 13.69
CA GLU A 301 5.11 -18.02 13.85
C GLU A 301 5.14 -16.47 13.90
N VAL A 302 4.46 -15.90 14.90
CA VAL A 302 4.46 -14.44 15.13
C VAL A 302 5.73 -14.00 15.84
N LEU A 303 6.58 -13.28 15.13
CA LEU A 303 7.76 -12.64 15.71
C LEU A 303 7.37 -11.43 16.57
N GLU A 304 6.47 -10.60 16.06
CA GLU A 304 6.00 -9.39 16.74
C GLU A 304 4.72 -8.83 16.09
N MET A 305 3.82 -8.30 16.90
CA MET A 305 2.77 -7.39 16.47
C MET A 305 3.14 -5.96 16.88
N ILE A 306 3.22 -5.05 15.90
CA ILE A 306 3.61 -3.64 16.12
C ILE A 306 2.39 -2.75 15.86
N GLU A 307 1.90 -2.10 16.90
CA GLU A 307 0.87 -1.06 16.79
C GLU A 307 1.52 0.32 16.98
N LEU A 308 1.58 1.12 15.91
CA LEU A 308 2.23 2.42 15.90
C LEU A 308 1.24 3.53 16.32
N PRO A 309 1.53 4.29 17.38
CA PRO A 309 0.72 5.45 17.76
C PRO A 309 0.86 6.57 16.72
N ASP A 310 -0.19 7.38 16.55
CA ASP A 310 -0.22 8.53 15.64
C ASP A 310 0.13 8.20 14.19
N VAL A 311 -0.20 7.00 13.74
CA VAL A 311 0.04 6.47 12.39
C VAL A 311 -1.28 5.94 11.82
N GLY A 312 -1.55 6.28 10.57
CA GLY A 312 -2.68 5.79 9.79
C GLY A 312 -2.34 4.55 8.97
N HIS A 313 -2.96 4.46 7.80
CA HIS A 313 -2.78 3.31 6.89
C HIS A 313 -1.42 3.29 6.18
N MET A 314 -0.80 4.45 5.97
CA MET A 314 0.45 4.59 5.19
C MET A 314 1.70 4.51 6.09
N ALA A 315 1.76 3.53 6.99
CA ALA A 315 2.83 3.36 7.97
C ALA A 315 4.25 3.51 7.40
N PRO A 316 4.62 2.97 6.21
CA PRO A 316 5.94 3.18 5.61
C PRO A 316 6.29 4.64 5.30
N LEU A 317 5.30 5.50 5.12
CA LEU A 317 5.48 6.94 4.86
C LEU A 317 5.27 7.80 6.12
N GLU A 318 4.44 7.36 7.06
CA GLU A 318 4.10 8.09 8.28
C GLU A 318 5.08 7.79 9.44
N ALA A 319 5.64 6.58 9.46
CA ALA A 319 6.62 6.11 10.47
C ALA A 319 7.77 5.34 9.79
N PRO A 320 8.56 6.02 8.92
CA PRO A 320 9.55 5.35 8.07
C PRO A 320 10.65 4.65 8.87
N GLU A 321 11.11 5.22 9.97
CA GLU A 321 12.17 4.63 10.80
C GLU A 321 11.69 3.34 11.46
N GLN A 322 10.51 3.33 12.07
CA GLN A 322 9.94 2.16 12.75
C GLN A 322 9.63 1.04 11.73
N THR A 323 9.10 1.40 10.56
CA THR A 323 8.84 0.47 9.48
C THR A 323 10.14 -0.15 8.95
N THR A 324 11.18 0.67 8.74
CA THR A 324 12.51 0.20 8.31
C THR A 324 13.15 -0.73 9.34
N GLN A 325 13.01 -0.42 10.63
CA GLN A 325 13.50 -1.30 11.71
C GLN A 325 12.75 -2.63 11.77
N ALA A 326 11.44 -2.64 11.52
CA ALA A 326 10.65 -3.87 11.41
C ALA A 326 11.17 -4.76 10.28
N ILE A 327 11.49 -4.18 9.11
CA ILE A 327 12.07 -4.91 7.98
C ILE A 327 13.45 -5.49 8.35
N ARG A 328 14.33 -4.73 9.01
CA ARG A 328 15.63 -5.24 9.48
C ARG A 328 15.48 -6.42 10.44
N ARG A 329 14.49 -6.36 11.35
CA ARG A 329 14.20 -7.47 12.27
C ARG A 329 13.73 -8.71 11.57
N LEU A 330 12.93 -8.58 10.50
CA LEU A 330 12.51 -9.69 9.65
C LEU A 330 13.72 -10.36 8.98
N VAL A 331 14.64 -9.58 8.39
CA VAL A 331 15.86 -10.13 7.79
C VAL A 331 16.68 -10.87 8.84
N ALA A 332 16.93 -10.27 9.99
CA ALA A 332 17.70 -10.91 11.06
C ALA A 332 17.03 -12.17 11.65
N ALA A 333 15.71 -12.26 11.61
CA ALA A 333 14.97 -13.47 11.99
C ALA A 333 15.07 -14.55 10.93
N GLY A 334 14.91 -14.17 9.65
CA GLY A 334 15.02 -15.09 8.51
C GLY A 334 16.40 -15.75 8.41
N ASP A 335 17.48 -15.01 8.65
CA ASP A 335 18.84 -15.53 8.65
C ASP A 335 19.05 -16.63 9.72
N ARG A 336 18.47 -16.43 10.90
CA ARG A 336 18.52 -17.43 12.00
C ARG A 336 17.69 -18.67 11.70
N TYR A 337 16.54 -18.49 11.04
CA TYR A 337 15.62 -19.57 10.68
C TYR A 337 16.18 -20.42 9.52
N ALA A 338 16.98 -19.80 8.64
CA ALA A 338 17.64 -20.48 7.52
C ALA A 338 18.88 -21.30 7.93
N THR A 339 19.45 -21.05 9.12
CA THR A 339 20.63 -21.80 9.61
C THR A 339 20.11 -22.96 10.47
N PRO A 340 20.31 -24.26 10.07
CA PRO A 340 19.96 -25.37 10.94
C PRO A 340 20.73 -25.23 12.27
N VAL A 341 20.02 -25.33 13.39
CA VAL A 341 20.68 -25.48 14.68
C VAL A 341 21.55 -26.72 14.61
N ALA A 342 22.87 -26.55 14.53
CA ALA A 342 23.80 -27.66 14.60
C ALA A 342 23.58 -28.36 15.95
N GLY A 343 22.92 -29.51 15.92
CA GLY A 343 22.66 -30.39 17.06
C GLY A 343 23.91 -31.07 17.57
#